data_731583e5d2f3d4b16a787793ccecb09e
#
_entry.id   731583e5d2f3d4b16a787793ccecb09e
#
_cell.length_a   1.000
_cell.length_b   1.000
_cell.length_c   1.000
_cell.angle_alpha   90.00
_cell.angle_beta   90.00
_cell.angle_gamma   90.00
#
_symmetry.space_group_name_H-M   'P 1'
#
loop_
_entity.id
_entity.type
_entity.pdbx_description
1 polymer ?
#
loop_
_entity_poly.entity_id
_entity_poly.type
_entity_poly.pdbx_seq_one_letter_code
_entity_poly.pdbx_strand_id
1 'polypeptide(L)'
;MNGKIVQVSGSVVDVEFEKRKMPKIKEALNVYLDGKTHVMEVAQHIGGGRVRCIMLSESEGLYRGMEVTATGNSICVPVGAQTLGRMFNVLGEPIDGGNPIDDRCEKWNIHRNAPDFDEQSPAVEILETGIKVIDLLEPYPKGGKIGLFGGAGVGKTVLIQELIHNVAMEHGGYSIFTGVGERSREGNDLWKEMRESGVMDKTALVFGQMNEAPGVRMRVALSGLTMAEYFRDRENKDVLLFIDNIFRFVQAGSEVSTLLGRMPSAVGYQPTLAEEMGALQERITSTKNGSVTSVQAVYVPADDLTDPAPATTFSHLDATTVLSRKIAEQGIYPAVDPLESTSRILEASIVGEEHYDIARRVQSTLQKYSELQDIIAILGMEELSDEDKLTVGRARKIQRFLSQPTHVAEKFTGIPGVYVPLKETLRGFKAIVDGEMDKYPEAAFYNVGTIDDVIIKAKKLEEGEV
;
A
#
# COMPACT_ATOMS: atom_id res chain seq x y z
N MET A 1 -8.49 -19.63 -31.93
CA MET A 1 -9.96 -19.84 -32.05
C MET A 1 -10.56 -18.48 -32.36
N ASN A 2 -11.37 -18.35 -33.39
CA ASN A 2 -11.90 -17.08 -33.85
C ASN A 2 -13.38 -16.95 -33.52
N GLY A 3 -13.77 -15.78 -33.06
CA GLY A 3 -15.14 -15.36 -32.80
C GLY A 3 -15.46 -14.05 -33.52
N LYS A 4 -16.67 -13.56 -33.35
CA LYS A 4 -17.10 -12.27 -33.90
C LYS A 4 -17.82 -11.45 -32.84
N ILE A 5 -17.56 -10.18 -32.82
CA ILE A 5 -18.30 -9.22 -31.98
C ILE A 5 -19.77 -9.18 -32.42
N VAL A 6 -20.69 -9.39 -31.48
CA VAL A 6 -22.12 -9.30 -31.72
C VAL A 6 -22.75 -8.07 -31.08
N GLN A 7 -22.15 -7.56 -30.02
CA GLN A 7 -22.61 -6.35 -29.32
C GLN A 7 -21.44 -5.65 -28.63
N VAL A 8 -21.46 -4.33 -28.64
CA VAL A 8 -20.54 -3.46 -27.87
C VAL A 8 -21.41 -2.56 -26.99
N SER A 9 -21.14 -2.56 -25.68
CA SER A 9 -21.88 -1.75 -24.68
C SER A 9 -20.88 -1.15 -23.71
N GLY A 10 -20.30 0.00 -24.10
CA GLY A 10 -19.21 0.64 -23.35
C GLY A 10 -18.00 -0.30 -23.24
N SER A 11 -17.55 -0.56 -22.03
CA SER A 11 -16.40 -1.45 -21.76
C SER A 11 -16.77 -2.96 -21.74
N VAL A 12 -18.00 -3.32 -22.11
CA VAL A 12 -18.45 -4.71 -22.19
C VAL A 12 -18.75 -5.08 -23.64
N VAL A 13 -18.22 -6.21 -24.09
CA VAL A 13 -18.34 -6.70 -25.46
C VAL A 13 -18.82 -8.14 -25.44
N ASP A 14 -19.88 -8.42 -26.20
CA ASP A 14 -20.37 -9.77 -26.40
C ASP A 14 -19.78 -10.34 -27.70
N VAL A 15 -19.18 -11.52 -27.61
CA VAL A 15 -18.50 -12.21 -28.72
C VAL A 15 -19.14 -13.59 -28.94
N GLU A 16 -19.44 -13.92 -30.18
CA GLU A 16 -19.99 -15.20 -30.57
C GLU A 16 -18.91 -16.13 -31.14
N PHE A 17 -18.88 -17.35 -30.64
CA PHE A 17 -17.98 -18.43 -31.06
C PHE A 17 -18.79 -19.65 -31.56
N GLU A 18 -18.12 -20.57 -32.21
CA GLU A 18 -18.73 -21.87 -32.51
C GLU A 18 -19.15 -22.58 -31.20
N LYS A 19 -20.39 -23.08 -31.14
CA LYS A 19 -20.99 -23.66 -29.92
C LYS A 19 -20.17 -24.76 -29.23
N ARG A 20 -19.28 -25.44 -29.95
CA ARG A 20 -18.44 -26.52 -29.40
C ARG A 20 -17.02 -26.07 -29.02
N LYS A 21 -16.66 -24.82 -29.31
CA LYS A 21 -15.33 -24.24 -29.07
C LYS A 21 -15.54 -22.88 -28.43
N MET A 22 -15.62 -22.87 -27.09
CA MET A 22 -15.80 -21.65 -26.32
C MET A 22 -14.52 -21.32 -25.55
N PRO A 23 -14.10 -20.05 -25.50
CA PRO A 23 -13.02 -19.65 -24.65
C PRO A 23 -13.41 -19.83 -23.17
N LYS A 24 -12.42 -20.07 -22.31
CA LYS A 24 -12.63 -20.23 -20.87
C LYS A 24 -12.93 -18.87 -20.21
N ILE A 25 -13.59 -18.91 -19.07
CA ILE A 25 -13.72 -17.72 -18.20
C ILE A 25 -12.32 -17.25 -17.79
N LYS A 26 -12.08 -15.94 -17.78
CA LYS A 26 -10.78 -15.29 -17.58
C LYS A 26 -9.77 -15.47 -18.73
N GLU A 27 -10.16 -16.05 -19.85
CA GLU A 27 -9.31 -16.10 -21.03
C GLU A 27 -9.22 -14.74 -21.71
N ALA A 28 -8.04 -14.38 -22.17
CA ALA A 28 -7.79 -13.16 -22.92
C ALA A 28 -8.18 -13.35 -24.39
N LEU A 29 -8.89 -12.38 -24.93
CA LEU A 29 -9.27 -12.32 -26.34
C LEU A 29 -8.70 -11.05 -26.96
N ASN A 30 -8.21 -11.15 -28.19
CA ASN A 30 -7.62 -10.06 -28.94
C ASN A 30 -8.53 -9.65 -30.09
N VAL A 31 -8.71 -8.34 -30.29
CA VAL A 31 -9.30 -7.73 -31.47
C VAL A 31 -8.32 -6.72 -32.04
N TYR A 32 -8.17 -6.71 -33.36
CA TYR A 32 -7.23 -5.82 -34.05
C TYR A 32 -7.99 -4.68 -34.70
N LEU A 33 -7.61 -3.44 -34.35
CA LEU A 33 -8.21 -2.21 -34.87
C LEU A 33 -7.13 -1.13 -35.03
N ASP A 34 -7.08 -0.48 -36.18
CA ASP A 34 -6.21 0.68 -36.49
C ASP A 34 -4.72 0.45 -36.15
N GLY A 35 -4.21 -0.75 -36.41
CA GLY A 35 -2.81 -1.09 -36.17
C GLY A 35 -2.49 -1.45 -34.71
N LYS A 36 -3.50 -1.50 -33.84
CA LYS A 36 -3.35 -1.84 -32.43
C LYS A 36 -4.13 -3.10 -32.06
N THR A 37 -3.60 -3.86 -31.12
CA THR A 37 -4.31 -4.98 -30.50
C THR A 37 -5.04 -4.48 -29.26
N HIS A 38 -6.35 -4.65 -29.26
CA HIS A 38 -7.18 -4.40 -28.09
C HIS A 38 -7.46 -5.71 -27.38
N VAL A 39 -7.30 -5.73 -26.07
CA VAL A 39 -7.43 -6.93 -25.24
C VAL A 39 -8.71 -6.84 -24.41
N MET A 40 -9.44 -7.96 -24.36
CA MET A 40 -10.59 -8.13 -23.49
C MET A 40 -10.49 -9.46 -22.74
N GLU A 41 -11.14 -9.57 -21.62
CA GLU A 41 -11.17 -10.77 -20.75
C GLU A 41 -12.59 -11.34 -20.72
N VAL A 42 -12.72 -12.66 -20.89
CA VAL A 42 -14.00 -13.36 -20.77
C VAL A 42 -14.49 -13.33 -19.33
N ALA A 43 -15.60 -12.64 -19.08
CA ALA A 43 -16.21 -12.52 -17.76
C ALA A 43 -17.28 -13.61 -17.50
N GLN A 44 -18.07 -13.96 -18.51
CA GLN A 44 -19.14 -14.97 -18.37
C GLN A 44 -19.56 -15.57 -19.70
N HIS A 45 -20.12 -16.78 -19.65
CA HIS A 45 -20.83 -17.40 -20.77
C HIS A 45 -22.32 -17.05 -20.68
N ILE A 46 -22.88 -16.45 -21.73
CA ILE A 46 -24.27 -15.98 -21.75
C ILE A 46 -25.20 -16.89 -22.59
N GLY A 47 -24.70 -18.07 -23.01
CA GLY A 47 -25.46 -19.04 -23.79
C GLY A 47 -25.42 -18.77 -25.28
N GLY A 48 -25.92 -19.71 -26.07
CA GLY A 48 -26.00 -19.56 -27.52
C GLY A 48 -24.68 -19.53 -28.29
N GLY A 49 -23.56 -19.93 -27.67
CA GLY A 49 -22.22 -19.76 -28.23
C GLY A 49 -21.59 -18.40 -28.00
N ARG A 50 -22.16 -17.61 -27.04
CA ARG A 50 -21.71 -16.25 -26.75
C ARG A 50 -21.04 -16.15 -25.40
N VAL A 51 -20.02 -15.32 -25.38
CA VAL A 51 -19.32 -14.89 -24.15
C VAL A 51 -19.44 -13.38 -23.98
N ARG A 52 -19.55 -12.95 -22.74
CA ARG A 52 -19.49 -11.54 -22.37
C ARG A 52 -18.13 -11.23 -21.80
N CYS A 53 -17.49 -10.21 -22.37
CA CYS A 53 -16.11 -9.83 -22.07
C CYS A 53 -16.05 -8.41 -21.51
N ILE A 54 -15.05 -8.16 -20.67
CA ILE A 54 -14.69 -6.83 -20.20
C ILE A 54 -13.44 -6.35 -20.94
N MET A 55 -13.44 -5.10 -21.39
CA MET A 55 -12.31 -4.50 -22.06
C MET A 55 -11.20 -4.15 -21.06
N LEU A 56 -9.97 -4.43 -21.47
CA LEU A 56 -8.72 -4.01 -20.79
C LEU A 56 -7.97 -2.95 -21.60
N SER A 57 -8.63 -2.37 -22.53
CA SER A 57 -8.21 -1.25 -23.38
C SER A 57 -9.44 -0.44 -23.74
N GLU A 58 -9.25 0.63 -24.49
CA GLU A 58 -10.35 1.42 -25.04
C GLU A 58 -11.24 0.57 -25.96
N SER A 59 -12.54 0.79 -25.88
CA SER A 59 -13.54 0.12 -26.74
C SER A 59 -13.99 0.97 -27.93
N GLU A 60 -13.48 2.19 -28.04
CA GLU A 60 -13.83 3.11 -29.12
C GLU A 60 -13.41 2.54 -30.49
N GLY A 61 -14.30 2.69 -31.46
CA GLY A 61 -14.08 2.16 -32.81
C GLY A 61 -14.42 0.67 -32.99
N LEU A 62 -14.68 -0.06 -31.91
CA LEU A 62 -15.14 -1.45 -32.03
C LEU A 62 -16.59 -1.50 -32.56
N TYR A 63 -16.85 -2.42 -33.49
CA TYR A 63 -18.16 -2.58 -34.06
C TYR A 63 -18.55 -4.06 -34.25
N ARG A 64 -19.84 -4.27 -34.44
CA ARG A 64 -20.41 -5.61 -34.66
C ARG A 64 -19.85 -6.23 -35.94
N GLY A 65 -19.44 -7.50 -35.85
CA GLY A 65 -18.90 -8.28 -36.96
C GLY A 65 -17.39 -8.33 -37.04
N MET A 66 -16.67 -7.52 -36.20
CA MET A 66 -15.20 -7.62 -36.12
C MET A 66 -14.77 -9.01 -35.64
N GLU A 67 -13.67 -9.50 -36.19
CA GLU A 67 -13.07 -10.76 -35.77
C GLU A 67 -12.32 -10.62 -34.46
N VAL A 68 -12.49 -11.61 -33.60
CA VAL A 68 -11.85 -11.71 -32.29
C VAL A 68 -11.12 -13.03 -32.22
N THR A 69 -9.87 -13.01 -31.76
CA THR A 69 -9.04 -14.21 -31.60
C THR A 69 -8.88 -14.55 -30.13
N ALA A 70 -9.27 -15.76 -29.75
CA ALA A 70 -8.99 -16.28 -28.42
C ALA A 70 -7.53 -16.72 -28.30
N THR A 71 -6.86 -16.27 -27.23
CA THR A 71 -5.42 -16.55 -27.03
C THR A 71 -5.14 -17.95 -26.46
N GLY A 72 -6.15 -18.60 -25.90
CA GLY A 72 -6.01 -19.86 -25.17
C GLY A 72 -5.49 -19.73 -23.75
N ASN A 73 -5.09 -18.52 -23.34
CA ASN A 73 -4.52 -18.22 -22.03
C ASN A 73 -5.24 -17.03 -21.37
N SER A 74 -5.18 -16.98 -20.06
CA SER A 74 -5.54 -15.75 -19.33
C SER A 74 -4.48 -14.67 -19.53
N ILE A 75 -4.76 -13.46 -19.03
CA ILE A 75 -3.79 -12.37 -19.07
C ILE A 75 -2.55 -12.75 -18.31
N CYS A 76 -1.39 -12.58 -18.94
CA CYS A 76 -0.08 -12.84 -18.36
C CYS A 76 0.78 -11.58 -18.40
N VAL A 77 1.52 -11.35 -17.33
CA VAL A 77 2.45 -10.22 -17.19
C VAL A 77 3.89 -10.73 -17.08
N PRO A 78 4.89 -9.96 -17.56
CA PRO A 78 6.29 -10.29 -17.37
C PRO A 78 6.64 -10.27 -15.88
N VAL A 79 7.56 -11.17 -15.50
CA VAL A 79 8.01 -11.30 -14.10
C VAL A 79 9.54 -11.41 -14.05
N GLY A 80 10.11 -11.17 -12.88
CA GLY A 80 11.54 -11.29 -12.62
C GLY A 80 12.33 -9.99 -12.78
N ALA A 81 13.64 -10.07 -12.72
CA ALA A 81 14.55 -8.93 -12.63
C ALA A 81 14.39 -7.90 -13.76
N GLN A 82 13.91 -8.31 -14.93
CA GLN A 82 13.66 -7.39 -16.05
C GLN A 82 12.52 -6.40 -15.80
N THR A 83 11.68 -6.62 -14.78
CA THR A 83 10.61 -5.70 -14.40
C THR A 83 11.09 -4.58 -13.48
N LEU A 84 12.21 -4.77 -12.81
CA LEU A 84 12.76 -3.77 -11.89
C LEU A 84 13.26 -2.55 -12.67
N GLY A 85 13.05 -1.38 -12.11
CA GLY A 85 13.40 -0.12 -12.75
C GLY A 85 12.40 0.35 -13.82
N ARG A 86 11.31 -0.39 -14.04
CA ARG A 86 10.39 -0.18 -15.16
C ARG A 86 8.97 0.18 -14.70
N MET A 87 8.21 0.73 -15.63
CA MET A 87 6.80 1.09 -15.45
C MET A 87 5.93 0.37 -16.49
N PHE A 88 4.85 -0.26 -16.05
CA PHE A 88 3.99 -1.11 -16.85
C PHE A 88 2.53 -0.69 -16.80
N ASN A 89 1.78 -1.05 -17.84
CA ASN A 89 0.31 -1.06 -17.83
C ASN A 89 -0.22 -2.38 -17.24
N VAL A 90 -1.53 -2.54 -17.22
CA VAL A 90 -2.23 -3.76 -16.72
C VAL A 90 -1.83 -5.04 -17.45
N LEU A 91 -1.45 -4.95 -18.72
CA LEU A 91 -1.03 -6.08 -19.56
C LEU A 91 0.47 -6.41 -19.42
N GLY A 92 1.20 -5.65 -18.59
CA GLY A 92 2.64 -5.82 -18.45
C GLY A 92 3.45 -5.23 -19.61
N GLU A 93 2.87 -4.33 -20.39
CA GLU A 93 3.58 -3.59 -21.43
C GLU A 93 4.26 -2.38 -20.82
N PRO A 94 5.54 -2.11 -21.17
CA PRO A 94 6.24 -0.93 -20.67
C PRO A 94 5.60 0.38 -21.14
N ILE A 95 5.43 1.34 -20.22
CA ILE A 95 4.87 2.68 -20.49
C ILE A 95 5.85 3.80 -20.12
N ASP A 96 7.09 3.45 -19.80
CA ASP A 96 8.16 4.37 -19.39
C ASP A 96 8.98 4.94 -20.57
N GLY A 97 8.60 4.63 -21.81
CA GLY A 97 9.34 5.01 -23.02
C GLY A 97 10.63 4.21 -23.24
N GLY A 98 10.90 3.20 -22.40
CA GLY A 98 12.04 2.31 -22.54
C GLY A 98 11.81 1.20 -23.60
N ASN A 99 12.83 0.37 -23.78
CA ASN A 99 12.76 -0.75 -24.71
C ASN A 99 11.68 -1.76 -24.28
N PRO A 100 11.03 -2.45 -25.22
CA PRO A 100 10.15 -3.59 -24.93
C PRO A 100 10.87 -4.64 -24.06
N ILE A 101 10.11 -5.34 -23.24
CA ILE A 101 10.63 -6.50 -22.50
C ILE A 101 10.96 -7.62 -23.48
N ASP A 102 12.06 -8.32 -23.24
CA ASP A 102 12.47 -9.47 -24.07
C ASP A 102 11.35 -10.51 -24.12
N ASP A 103 11.02 -11.01 -25.32
CA ASP A 103 9.99 -12.04 -25.52
C ASP A 103 10.27 -13.34 -24.76
N ARG A 104 11.54 -13.59 -24.40
CA ARG A 104 11.97 -14.73 -23.58
C ARG A 104 11.72 -14.54 -22.09
N CYS A 105 11.29 -13.34 -21.67
CA CYS A 105 10.93 -13.08 -20.28
C CYS A 105 9.81 -14.03 -19.83
N GLU A 106 9.99 -14.63 -18.65
CA GLU A 106 8.94 -15.45 -18.05
C GLU A 106 7.69 -14.60 -17.81
N LYS A 107 6.52 -15.15 -18.14
CA LYS A 107 5.23 -14.49 -17.96
C LYS A 107 4.33 -15.34 -17.08
N TRP A 108 3.73 -14.72 -16.08
CA TRP A 108 2.81 -15.37 -15.17
C TRP A 108 1.39 -14.85 -15.33
N ASN A 109 0.44 -15.78 -15.18
CA ASN A 109 -0.99 -15.47 -15.18
C ASN A 109 -1.37 -14.60 -13.97
N ILE A 110 -2.13 -13.55 -14.20
CA ILE A 110 -2.59 -12.67 -13.10
C ILE A 110 -3.67 -13.30 -12.21
N HIS A 111 -4.37 -14.32 -12.71
CA HIS A 111 -5.39 -15.07 -11.97
C HIS A 111 -4.78 -16.32 -11.30
N ARG A 112 -3.87 -16.09 -10.36
CA ARG A 112 -3.28 -17.16 -9.54
C ARG A 112 -4.13 -17.41 -8.31
N ASN A 113 -4.04 -18.62 -7.78
CA ASN A 113 -4.62 -18.95 -6.48
C ASN A 113 -3.71 -18.42 -5.35
N ALA A 114 -4.29 -18.26 -4.16
CA ALA A 114 -3.50 -18.08 -2.96
C ALA A 114 -2.59 -19.29 -2.71
N PRO A 115 -1.44 -19.14 -2.04
CA PRO A 115 -0.60 -20.26 -1.63
C PRO A 115 -1.38 -21.28 -0.79
N ASP A 116 -1.09 -22.55 -0.99
CA ASP A 116 -1.71 -23.62 -0.21
C ASP A 116 -1.31 -23.52 1.27
N PHE A 117 -2.13 -24.09 2.16
CA PHE A 117 -1.90 -23.99 3.61
C PHE A 117 -0.55 -24.52 4.06
N ASP A 118 -0.04 -25.55 3.41
CA ASP A 118 1.26 -26.14 3.71
C ASP A 118 2.44 -25.32 3.20
N GLU A 119 2.22 -24.41 2.26
CA GLU A 119 3.22 -23.47 1.74
C GLU A 119 3.35 -22.22 2.62
N GLN A 120 2.32 -21.85 3.36
CA GLN A 120 2.30 -20.67 4.21
C GLN A 120 3.24 -20.81 5.41
N SER A 121 3.88 -19.71 5.81
CA SER A 121 4.67 -19.66 7.03
C SER A 121 3.77 -19.41 8.25
N PRO A 122 3.79 -20.24 9.27
CA PRO A 122 3.03 -20.01 10.49
C PRO A 122 3.71 -18.97 11.42
N ALA A 123 4.98 -18.62 11.16
CA ALA A 123 5.71 -17.67 11.99
C ALA A 123 5.26 -16.24 11.72
N VAL A 124 4.93 -15.53 12.78
CA VAL A 124 4.64 -14.09 12.72
C VAL A 124 5.94 -13.35 13.04
N GLU A 125 6.53 -12.70 12.04
CA GLU A 125 7.73 -11.90 12.17
C GLU A 125 7.40 -10.42 11.97
N ILE A 126 8.11 -9.54 12.68
CA ILE A 126 8.00 -8.10 12.48
C ILE A 126 8.82 -7.69 11.24
N LEU A 127 8.21 -6.92 10.35
CA LEU A 127 8.93 -6.17 9.33
C LEU A 127 9.44 -4.88 9.96
N GLU A 128 10.72 -4.85 10.28
CA GLU A 128 11.35 -3.64 10.82
C GLU A 128 11.45 -2.58 9.74
N THR A 129 10.75 -1.46 9.94
CA THR A 129 10.66 -0.39 8.94
C THR A 129 11.73 0.68 9.12
N GLY A 130 12.36 0.75 10.30
CA GLY A 130 13.30 1.80 10.67
C GLY A 130 12.64 3.15 10.95
N ILE A 131 11.31 3.18 11.03
CA ILE A 131 10.50 4.35 11.34
C ILE A 131 9.95 4.18 12.76
N LYS A 132 10.42 5.01 13.68
CA LYS A 132 10.17 4.87 15.12
C LYS A 132 8.70 4.70 15.48
N VAL A 133 7.83 5.53 14.94
CA VAL A 133 6.39 5.51 15.28
C VAL A 133 5.73 4.21 14.83
N ILE A 134 6.09 3.69 13.65
CA ILE A 134 5.57 2.44 13.11
C ILE A 134 6.08 1.27 13.94
N ASP A 135 7.39 1.14 14.04
CA ASP A 135 8.01 -0.01 14.68
C ASP A 135 7.65 -0.13 16.18
N LEU A 136 7.40 1.00 16.86
CA LEU A 136 7.01 1.00 18.26
C LEU A 136 5.52 0.68 18.49
N LEU A 137 4.63 1.41 17.79
CA LEU A 137 3.20 1.48 18.16
C LEU A 137 2.29 0.68 17.25
N GLU A 138 2.72 0.44 16.01
CA GLU A 138 1.96 -0.27 15.00
C GLU A 138 2.84 -1.22 14.15
N PRO A 139 3.64 -2.09 14.78
CA PRO A 139 4.61 -2.92 14.06
C PRO A 139 3.94 -3.69 12.92
N TYR A 140 4.58 -3.67 11.75
CA TYR A 140 4.07 -4.35 10.56
C TYR A 140 4.44 -5.84 10.58
N PRO A 141 3.48 -6.76 10.41
CA PRO A 141 3.81 -8.16 10.23
C PRO A 141 4.36 -8.43 8.83
N LYS A 142 5.42 -9.21 8.71
CA LYS A 142 5.85 -9.77 7.42
C LYS A 142 4.73 -10.60 6.81
N GLY A 143 4.48 -10.38 5.51
CA GLY A 143 3.37 -11.03 4.83
C GLY A 143 1.99 -10.53 5.25
N GLY A 144 1.94 -9.46 6.05
CA GLY A 144 0.72 -8.84 6.50
C GLY A 144 0.17 -7.80 5.52
N LYS A 145 -1.00 -7.30 5.86
CA LYS A 145 -1.77 -6.33 5.09
C LYS A 145 -1.98 -5.09 5.93
N ILE A 146 -1.37 -4.01 5.52
CA ILE A 146 -1.39 -2.74 6.23
C ILE A 146 -2.30 -1.76 5.48
N GLY A 147 -3.29 -1.21 6.18
CA GLY A 147 -4.11 -0.12 5.66
C GLY A 147 -3.48 1.23 5.98
N LEU A 148 -3.27 2.05 4.97
CA LEU A 148 -2.77 3.41 5.11
C LEU A 148 -3.90 4.41 4.88
N PHE A 149 -4.28 5.11 5.94
CA PHE A 149 -5.35 6.09 5.96
C PHE A 149 -4.76 7.49 6.07
N GLY A 150 -5.36 8.44 5.37
CA GLY A 150 -4.96 9.84 5.47
C GLY A 150 -5.49 10.68 4.32
N GLY A 151 -5.80 11.93 4.64
CA GLY A 151 -6.22 12.92 3.66
C GLY A 151 -5.10 13.37 2.74
N ALA A 152 -5.40 14.31 1.86
CA ALA A 152 -4.39 14.93 1.00
C ALA A 152 -3.41 15.77 1.82
N GLY A 153 -2.13 15.76 1.45
CA GLY A 153 -1.09 16.63 2.00
C GLY A 153 -0.55 16.25 3.37
N VAL A 154 -0.81 15.03 3.86
CA VAL A 154 -0.30 14.54 5.16
C VAL A 154 1.02 13.75 5.04
N GLY A 155 1.62 13.69 3.86
CA GLY A 155 2.89 13.00 3.64
C GLY A 155 2.78 11.52 3.28
N LYS A 156 1.62 11.05 2.77
CA LYS A 156 1.43 9.64 2.36
C LYS A 156 2.51 9.18 1.37
N THR A 157 2.75 9.93 0.32
CA THR A 157 3.75 9.59 -0.71
C THR A 157 5.17 9.53 -0.14
N VAL A 158 5.53 10.46 0.73
CA VAL A 158 6.83 10.47 1.40
C VAL A 158 7.01 9.24 2.27
N LEU A 159 5.98 8.84 3.03
CA LEU A 159 6.03 7.63 3.84
C LEU A 159 6.20 6.36 2.99
N ILE A 160 5.44 6.25 1.88
CA ILE A 160 5.56 5.12 0.95
C ILE A 160 6.99 5.04 0.39
N GLN A 161 7.53 6.15 -0.07
CA GLN A 161 8.89 6.19 -0.62
C GLN A 161 9.96 5.85 0.43
N GLU A 162 9.79 6.32 1.68
CA GLU A 162 10.70 5.99 2.77
C GLU A 162 10.66 4.50 3.11
N LEU A 163 9.48 3.88 3.13
CA LEU A 163 9.34 2.43 3.31
C LEU A 163 10.04 1.65 2.18
N ILE A 164 9.88 2.09 0.92
CA ILE A 164 10.57 1.49 -0.23
C ILE A 164 12.08 1.62 -0.06
N HIS A 165 12.55 2.81 0.30
CA HIS A 165 13.97 3.06 0.53
C HIS A 165 14.55 2.14 1.60
N ASN A 166 13.90 2.09 2.75
CA ASN A 166 14.38 1.32 3.90
C ASN A 166 14.39 -0.19 3.61
N VAL A 167 13.35 -0.72 2.96
CA VAL A 167 13.32 -2.13 2.56
C VAL A 167 14.37 -2.46 1.51
N ALA A 168 14.59 -1.57 0.55
CA ALA A 168 15.60 -1.79 -0.48
C ALA A 168 17.04 -1.76 0.07
N MET A 169 17.32 -0.84 0.98
CA MET A 169 18.68 -0.61 1.50
C MET A 169 19.05 -1.54 2.66
N GLU A 170 18.11 -1.75 3.60
CA GLU A 170 18.41 -2.49 4.83
C GLU A 170 18.06 -3.99 4.71
N HIS A 171 16.99 -4.33 4.01
CA HIS A 171 16.56 -5.72 3.87
C HIS A 171 16.92 -6.35 2.52
N GLY A 172 17.43 -5.57 1.56
CA GLY A 172 17.76 -6.06 0.21
C GLY A 172 16.54 -6.60 -0.54
N GLY A 173 15.34 -6.19 -0.13
CA GLY A 173 14.06 -6.58 -0.71
C GLY A 173 13.73 -5.79 -1.96
N TYR A 174 12.64 -6.19 -2.60
CA TYR A 174 12.07 -5.49 -3.75
C TYR A 174 10.73 -4.87 -3.41
N SER A 175 10.33 -3.87 -4.18
CA SER A 175 9.04 -3.22 -4.02
C SER A 175 8.28 -3.21 -5.35
N ILE A 176 6.99 -3.45 -5.28
CA ILE A 176 6.08 -3.31 -6.41
C ILE A 176 5.04 -2.26 -6.03
N PHE A 177 4.92 -1.21 -6.81
CA PHE A 177 3.89 -0.19 -6.62
C PHE A 177 2.80 -0.36 -7.66
N THR A 178 1.56 -0.46 -7.22
CA THR A 178 0.39 -0.54 -8.09
C THR A 178 -0.48 0.69 -7.92
N GLY A 179 -0.54 1.52 -8.97
CA GLY A 179 -1.45 2.65 -9.05
C GLY A 179 -2.81 2.24 -9.62
N VAL A 180 -3.81 2.17 -8.75
CA VAL A 180 -5.16 1.71 -9.11
C VAL A 180 -6.10 2.92 -9.20
N GLY A 181 -6.42 3.33 -10.41
CA GLY A 181 -7.31 4.47 -10.66
C GLY A 181 -6.75 5.81 -10.21
N GLU A 182 -5.44 5.94 -10.15
CA GLU A 182 -4.77 7.19 -9.78
C GLU A 182 -4.60 8.13 -10.98
N ARG A 183 -4.31 9.39 -10.68
CA ARG A 183 -4.07 10.40 -11.70
C ARG A 183 -2.73 10.16 -12.39
N SER A 184 -2.70 10.26 -13.71
CA SER A 184 -1.47 10.10 -14.52
C SER A 184 -0.33 11.03 -14.08
N ARG A 185 -0.68 12.25 -13.63
CA ARG A 185 0.30 13.19 -13.11
C ARG A 185 0.97 12.68 -11.83
N GLU A 186 0.19 12.20 -10.87
CA GLU A 186 0.70 11.70 -9.59
C GLU A 186 1.61 10.48 -9.79
N GLY A 187 1.23 9.58 -10.72
CA GLY A 187 2.07 8.44 -11.09
C GLY A 187 3.39 8.86 -11.74
N ASN A 188 3.38 9.88 -12.61
CA ASN A 188 4.58 10.39 -13.24
C ASN A 188 5.50 11.13 -12.25
N ASP A 189 4.92 11.90 -11.32
CA ASP A 189 5.67 12.59 -10.28
C ASP A 189 6.34 11.57 -9.35
N LEU A 190 5.61 10.53 -8.91
CA LEU A 190 6.15 9.42 -8.11
C LEU A 190 7.31 8.71 -8.83
N TRP A 191 7.17 8.42 -10.12
CA TRP A 191 8.23 7.78 -10.90
C TRP A 191 9.50 8.62 -10.96
N LYS A 192 9.38 9.95 -11.16
CA LYS A 192 10.52 10.87 -11.16
C LYS A 192 11.19 10.93 -9.80
N GLU A 193 10.42 11.09 -8.74
CA GLU A 193 10.91 11.14 -7.36
C GLU A 193 11.65 9.85 -6.97
N MET A 194 11.12 8.68 -7.35
CA MET A 194 11.79 7.39 -7.10
C MET A 194 13.10 7.25 -7.88
N ARG A 195 13.17 7.78 -9.10
CA ARG A 195 14.44 7.82 -9.85
C ARG A 195 15.46 8.75 -9.20
N GLU A 196 15.02 9.90 -8.72
CA GLU A 196 15.88 10.87 -8.07
C GLU A 196 16.37 10.39 -6.69
N SER A 197 15.57 9.64 -5.97
CA SER A 197 15.95 9.03 -4.68
C SER A 197 16.81 7.76 -4.82
N GLY A 198 16.96 7.22 -6.05
CA GLY A 198 17.80 6.06 -6.31
C GLY A 198 17.20 4.71 -5.93
N VAL A 199 15.90 4.64 -5.60
CA VAL A 199 15.23 3.39 -5.20
C VAL A 199 14.61 2.65 -6.40
N MET A 200 14.60 3.26 -7.57
CA MET A 200 13.93 2.73 -8.76
C MET A 200 14.49 1.36 -9.19
N ASP A 201 15.80 1.12 -9.06
CA ASP A 201 16.45 -0.14 -9.46
C ASP A 201 15.96 -1.37 -8.67
N LYS A 202 15.29 -1.15 -7.54
CA LYS A 202 14.71 -2.19 -6.69
C LYS A 202 13.18 -2.21 -6.74
N THR A 203 12.58 -1.41 -7.63
CA THR A 203 11.14 -1.18 -7.66
C THR A 203 10.59 -1.38 -9.07
N ALA A 204 9.42 -2.01 -9.19
CA ALA A 204 8.62 -2.01 -10.42
C ALA A 204 7.31 -1.26 -10.17
N LEU A 205 6.85 -0.52 -11.19
CA LEU A 205 5.61 0.24 -11.13
C LEU A 205 4.60 -0.33 -12.11
N VAL A 206 3.34 -0.46 -11.69
CA VAL A 206 2.25 -0.94 -12.53
C VAL A 206 1.07 0.01 -12.37
N PHE A 207 0.62 0.63 -13.45
CA PHE A 207 -0.45 1.64 -13.41
C PHE A 207 -1.67 1.24 -14.23
N GLY A 208 -2.84 1.41 -13.62
CA GLY A 208 -4.14 1.49 -14.28
C GLY A 208 -4.76 2.83 -13.91
N GLN A 209 -4.71 3.79 -14.82
CA GLN A 209 -5.01 5.19 -14.54
C GLN A 209 -6.51 5.46 -14.41
N MET A 210 -6.85 6.61 -13.85
CA MET A 210 -8.24 7.02 -13.58
C MET A 210 -9.12 7.09 -14.83
N ASN A 211 -8.54 7.46 -15.99
CA ASN A 211 -9.23 7.57 -17.27
C ASN A 211 -9.36 6.24 -18.04
N GLU A 212 -8.69 5.19 -17.57
CA GLU A 212 -8.74 3.89 -18.23
C GLU A 212 -10.03 3.12 -17.93
N ALA A 213 -10.35 2.13 -18.76
CA ALA A 213 -11.53 1.30 -18.62
C ALA A 213 -11.62 0.64 -17.23
N PRO A 214 -12.84 0.41 -16.70
CA PRO A 214 -12.99 -0.21 -15.38
C PRO A 214 -12.35 -1.61 -15.29
N GLY A 215 -12.29 -2.36 -16.38
CA GLY A 215 -11.55 -3.63 -16.43
C GLY A 215 -10.08 -3.47 -16.11
N VAL A 216 -9.42 -2.41 -16.60
CA VAL A 216 -8.01 -2.09 -16.30
C VAL A 216 -7.84 -1.84 -14.81
N ARG A 217 -8.64 -0.94 -14.24
CA ARG A 217 -8.56 -0.57 -12.82
C ARG A 217 -8.87 -1.77 -11.89
N MET A 218 -9.69 -2.71 -12.33
CA MET A 218 -10.00 -3.93 -11.59
C MET A 218 -8.89 -4.99 -11.66
N ARG A 219 -8.02 -4.96 -12.66
CA ARG A 219 -6.98 -6.00 -12.89
C ARG A 219 -5.57 -5.54 -12.54
N VAL A 220 -5.29 -4.25 -12.55
CA VAL A 220 -3.94 -3.74 -12.34
C VAL A 220 -3.32 -4.17 -11.01
N ALA A 221 -4.09 -4.24 -9.92
CA ALA A 221 -3.61 -4.74 -8.64
C ALA A 221 -3.18 -6.21 -8.71
N LEU A 222 -3.89 -7.03 -9.49
CA LEU A 222 -3.53 -8.44 -9.74
C LEU A 222 -2.24 -8.55 -10.54
N SER A 223 -2.03 -7.65 -11.51
CA SER A 223 -0.80 -7.62 -12.32
C SER A 223 0.42 -7.33 -11.44
N GLY A 224 0.36 -6.30 -10.60
CA GLY A 224 1.45 -5.99 -9.68
C GLY A 224 1.67 -7.05 -8.62
N LEU A 225 0.61 -7.61 -8.04
CA LEU A 225 0.71 -8.71 -7.09
C LEU A 225 1.39 -9.95 -7.72
N THR A 226 1.09 -10.26 -8.98
CA THR A 226 1.73 -11.37 -9.69
C THR A 226 3.24 -11.15 -9.87
N MET A 227 3.67 -9.92 -10.14
CA MET A 227 5.10 -9.58 -10.18
C MET A 227 5.75 -9.74 -8.79
N ALA A 228 5.06 -9.33 -7.72
CA ALA A 228 5.55 -9.49 -6.35
C ALA A 228 5.67 -10.97 -5.96
N GLU A 229 4.70 -11.79 -6.31
CA GLU A 229 4.70 -13.22 -6.03
C GLU A 229 5.88 -13.96 -6.67
N TYR A 230 6.33 -13.54 -7.85
CA TYR A 230 7.50 -14.13 -8.48
C TYR A 230 8.75 -13.99 -7.60
N PHE A 231 9.01 -12.80 -7.09
CA PHE A 231 10.15 -12.55 -6.23
C PHE A 231 10.06 -13.31 -4.90
N ARG A 232 8.85 -13.44 -4.34
CA ARG A 232 8.61 -14.27 -3.15
C ARG A 232 8.86 -15.75 -3.43
N ASP A 233 8.28 -16.30 -4.49
CA ASP A 233 8.18 -17.75 -4.73
C ASP A 233 9.43 -18.32 -5.42
N ARG A 234 10.11 -17.52 -6.28
CA ARG A 234 11.26 -17.96 -7.08
C ARG A 234 12.59 -17.42 -6.57
N GLU A 235 12.61 -16.19 -6.09
CA GLU A 235 13.85 -15.54 -5.64
C GLU A 235 13.99 -15.53 -4.11
N ASN A 236 13.03 -16.07 -3.38
CA ASN A 236 13.00 -16.14 -1.92
C ASN A 236 13.24 -14.76 -1.27
N LYS A 237 12.53 -13.75 -1.77
CA LYS A 237 12.66 -12.37 -1.31
C LYS A 237 11.47 -11.94 -0.47
N ASP A 238 11.75 -11.00 0.41
CA ASP A 238 10.71 -10.20 1.06
C ASP A 238 10.37 -9.03 0.15
N VAL A 239 9.09 -8.91 -0.20
CA VAL A 239 8.59 -7.93 -1.17
C VAL A 239 7.57 -7.03 -0.50
N LEU A 240 7.71 -5.73 -0.71
CA LEU A 240 6.65 -4.75 -0.41
C LEU A 240 5.77 -4.55 -1.65
N LEU A 241 4.47 -4.72 -1.44
CA LEU A 241 3.45 -4.42 -2.45
C LEU A 241 2.66 -3.19 -2.00
N PHE A 242 2.73 -2.12 -2.76
CA PHE A 242 1.90 -0.94 -2.55
C PHE A 242 0.69 -0.97 -3.48
N ILE A 243 -0.50 -0.71 -2.93
CA ILE A 243 -1.75 -0.60 -3.69
C ILE A 243 -2.35 0.77 -3.40
N ASP A 244 -2.27 1.67 -4.35
CA ASP A 244 -2.85 3.01 -4.23
C ASP A 244 -3.83 3.25 -5.38
N ASN A 245 -5.10 3.14 -5.17
CA ASN A 245 -5.89 3.02 -3.95
C ASN A 245 -6.78 1.78 -4.01
N ILE A 246 -6.86 1.00 -2.94
CA ILE A 246 -7.67 -0.24 -2.91
C ILE A 246 -9.17 0.03 -3.10
N PHE A 247 -9.66 1.18 -2.67
CA PHE A 247 -11.05 1.59 -2.90
C PHE A 247 -11.38 1.66 -4.41
N ARG A 248 -10.43 2.10 -5.25
CA ARG A 248 -10.63 2.18 -6.70
C ARG A 248 -10.76 0.80 -7.35
N PHE A 249 -10.10 -0.22 -6.79
CA PHE A 249 -10.32 -1.61 -7.18
C PHE A 249 -11.77 -2.03 -6.94
N VAL A 250 -12.32 -1.73 -5.77
CA VAL A 250 -13.72 -2.02 -5.44
C VAL A 250 -14.68 -1.24 -6.35
N GLN A 251 -14.44 0.04 -6.54
CA GLN A 251 -15.25 0.89 -7.42
C GLN A 251 -15.28 0.36 -8.85
N ALA A 252 -14.14 -0.02 -9.41
CA ALA A 252 -14.06 -0.62 -10.74
C ALA A 252 -14.83 -1.94 -10.83
N GLY A 253 -14.78 -2.77 -9.78
CA GLY A 253 -15.59 -3.98 -9.68
C GLY A 253 -17.09 -3.70 -9.70
N SER A 254 -17.55 -2.65 -9.03
CA SER A 254 -18.94 -2.20 -9.05
C SER A 254 -19.37 -1.72 -10.44
N GLU A 255 -18.55 -0.93 -11.12
CA GLU A 255 -18.80 -0.49 -12.50
C GLU A 255 -18.91 -1.68 -13.46
N VAL A 256 -17.96 -2.62 -13.40
CA VAL A 256 -17.98 -3.86 -14.22
C VAL A 256 -19.22 -4.68 -13.93
N SER A 257 -19.57 -4.88 -12.65
CA SER A 257 -20.75 -5.65 -12.23
C SER A 257 -22.05 -5.07 -12.82
N THR A 258 -22.18 -3.76 -12.79
CA THR A 258 -23.33 -3.05 -13.38
C THR A 258 -23.39 -3.24 -14.90
N LEU A 259 -22.26 -3.11 -15.59
CA LEU A 259 -22.15 -3.31 -17.04
C LEU A 259 -22.42 -4.77 -17.45
N LEU A 260 -22.09 -5.74 -16.59
CA LEU A 260 -22.42 -7.14 -16.78
C LEU A 260 -23.91 -7.47 -16.52
N GLY A 261 -24.69 -6.50 -16.06
CA GLY A 261 -26.11 -6.65 -15.77
C GLY A 261 -26.38 -7.42 -14.46
N ARG A 262 -25.45 -7.46 -13.53
CA ARG A 262 -25.64 -8.07 -12.21
C ARG A 262 -26.47 -7.14 -11.32
N MET A 263 -27.37 -7.72 -10.50
CA MET A 263 -28.14 -6.95 -9.54
C MET A 263 -27.22 -6.43 -8.43
N PRO A 264 -27.23 -5.11 -8.13
CA PRO A 264 -26.37 -4.55 -7.10
C PRO A 264 -26.79 -5.03 -5.70
N SER A 265 -25.81 -5.09 -4.79
CA SER A 265 -26.02 -5.31 -3.37
C SER A 265 -26.22 -3.98 -2.62
N ALA A 266 -26.04 -3.98 -1.30
CA ALA A 266 -26.15 -2.79 -0.47
C ALA A 266 -25.29 -1.62 -0.99
N VAL A 267 -25.86 -0.41 -0.95
CA VAL A 267 -25.19 0.84 -1.35
C VAL A 267 -24.71 0.85 -2.82
N GLY A 268 -25.20 -0.08 -3.65
CA GLY A 268 -24.85 -0.15 -5.08
C GLY A 268 -23.58 -0.94 -5.39
N TYR A 269 -22.95 -1.58 -4.42
CA TYR A 269 -21.78 -2.41 -4.65
C TYR A 269 -22.12 -3.75 -5.33
N GLN A 270 -21.11 -4.38 -5.93
CA GLN A 270 -21.23 -5.70 -6.53
C GLN A 270 -21.54 -6.79 -5.48
N PRO A 271 -22.37 -7.78 -5.80
CA PRO A 271 -22.66 -8.90 -4.89
C PRO A 271 -21.42 -9.77 -4.63
N THR A 272 -20.41 -9.70 -5.50
CA THR A 272 -19.15 -10.44 -5.44
C THR A 272 -18.01 -9.68 -4.71
N LEU A 273 -18.33 -8.58 -4.03
CA LEU A 273 -17.31 -7.72 -3.39
C LEU A 273 -16.37 -8.49 -2.46
N ALA A 274 -16.94 -9.28 -1.56
CA ALA A 274 -16.14 -10.04 -0.58
C ALA A 274 -15.28 -11.12 -1.25
N GLU A 275 -15.80 -11.79 -2.29
CA GLU A 275 -15.07 -12.78 -3.06
C GLU A 275 -13.91 -12.17 -3.84
N GLU A 276 -14.15 -11.05 -4.52
CA GLU A 276 -13.13 -10.34 -5.30
C GLU A 276 -12.02 -9.79 -4.40
N MET A 277 -12.39 -9.19 -3.27
CA MET A 277 -11.44 -8.70 -2.28
C MET A 277 -10.66 -9.86 -1.65
N GLY A 278 -11.33 -10.94 -1.24
CA GLY A 278 -10.70 -12.13 -0.68
C GLY A 278 -9.71 -12.76 -1.67
N ALA A 279 -10.08 -12.90 -2.94
CA ALA A 279 -9.21 -13.46 -3.97
C ALA A 279 -7.90 -12.66 -4.17
N LEU A 280 -7.94 -11.34 -3.97
CA LEU A 280 -6.75 -10.50 -3.98
C LEU A 280 -5.96 -10.63 -2.67
N GLN A 281 -6.62 -10.48 -1.53
CA GLN A 281 -6.00 -10.34 -0.22
C GLN A 281 -5.33 -11.65 0.27
N GLU A 282 -5.94 -12.81 0.00
CA GLU A 282 -5.41 -14.11 0.44
C GLU A 282 -4.10 -14.53 -0.27
N ARG A 283 -3.80 -13.92 -1.41
CA ARG A 283 -2.51 -14.09 -2.10
C ARG A 283 -1.36 -13.35 -1.43
N ILE A 284 -1.69 -12.33 -0.64
CA ILE A 284 -0.74 -11.48 0.10
C ILE A 284 -0.45 -12.16 1.42
N THR A 285 0.66 -12.86 1.49
CA THR A 285 1.04 -13.67 2.67
C THR A 285 2.53 -14.02 2.67
N SER A 286 3.02 -14.49 3.80
CA SER A 286 4.33 -15.13 3.92
C SER A 286 4.24 -16.60 3.55
N THR A 287 5.22 -17.07 2.79
CA THR A 287 5.44 -18.47 2.49
C THR A 287 6.75 -18.94 3.11
N LYS A 288 7.04 -20.24 3.02
CA LYS A 288 8.34 -20.80 3.45
C LYS A 288 9.54 -20.21 2.67
N ASN A 289 9.29 -19.61 1.52
CA ASN A 289 10.32 -19.10 0.64
C ASN A 289 10.59 -17.60 0.85
N GLY A 290 9.55 -16.81 1.11
CA GLY A 290 9.65 -15.37 1.25
C GLY A 290 8.29 -14.77 1.63
N SER A 291 8.19 -13.45 1.59
CA SER A 291 6.95 -12.76 1.97
C SER A 291 6.53 -11.72 0.94
N VAL A 292 5.21 -11.50 0.84
CA VAL A 292 4.63 -10.29 0.24
C VAL A 292 3.88 -9.57 1.33
N THR A 293 4.39 -8.42 1.73
CA THR A 293 3.74 -7.51 2.69
C THR A 293 3.11 -6.37 1.91
N SER A 294 1.84 -6.07 2.14
CA SER A 294 1.18 -5.00 1.41
C SER A 294 0.91 -3.77 2.28
N VAL A 295 1.13 -2.61 1.69
CA VAL A 295 0.67 -1.32 2.21
C VAL A 295 -0.38 -0.78 1.23
N GLN A 296 -1.61 -0.69 1.70
CA GLN A 296 -2.77 -0.37 0.88
C GLN A 296 -3.35 0.97 1.29
N ALA A 297 -3.29 1.96 0.41
CA ALA A 297 -4.00 3.21 0.64
C ALA A 297 -5.51 2.96 0.59
N VAL A 298 -6.20 3.35 1.63
CA VAL A 298 -7.65 3.18 1.77
C VAL A 298 -8.32 4.55 1.79
N TYR A 299 -9.25 4.74 0.87
CA TYR A 299 -10.16 5.88 0.90
C TYR A 299 -11.46 5.46 1.56
N VAL A 300 -11.93 6.27 2.49
CA VAL A 300 -13.19 6.05 3.21
C VAL A 300 -14.20 7.09 2.72
N PRO A 301 -15.22 6.69 1.93
CA PRO A 301 -16.23 7.61 1.44
C PRO A 301 -16.98 8.29 2.60
N ALA A 302 -17.04 9.62 2.57
CA ALA A 302 -17.72 10.44 3.58
C ALA A 302 -17.28 10.16 5.04
N ASP A 303 -16.07 9.64 5.24
CA ASP A 303 -15.53 9.19 6.53
C ASP A 303 -16.41 8.12 7.23
N ASP A 304 -17.21 7.39 6.44
CA ASP A 304 -18.09 6.33 6.94
C ASP A 304 -17.41 4.96 6.89
N LEU A 305 -16.92 4.52 8.04
CA LEU A 305 -16.29 3.22 8.21
C LEU A 305 -17.25 2.03 8.07
N THR A 306 -18.57 2.29 8.07
CA THR A 306 -19.59 1.25 7.90
C THR A 306 -19.94 0.99 6.44
N ASP A 307 -19.43 1.81 5.51
CA ASP A 307 -19.57 1.57 4.08
C ASP A 307 -18.98 0.18 3.72
N PRO A 308 -19.67 -0.62 2.88
CA PRO A 308 -19.25 -1.99 2.55
C PRO A 308 -17.82 -2.13 2.01
N ALA A 309 -17.32 -1.14 1.27
CA ALA A 309 -15.97 -1.21 0.70
C ALA A 309 -14.86 -1.09 1.77
N PRO A 310 -14.80 -0.04 2.59
CA PRO A 310 -13.86 0.01 3.70
C PRO A 310 -14.10 -1.12 4.71
N ALA A 311 -15.33 -1.44 5.08
CA ALA A 311 -15.64 -2.51 6.04
C ALA A 311 -15.07 -3.87 5.59
N THR A 312 -15.24 -4.22 4.30
CA THR A 312 -14.67 -5.46 3.73
C THR A 312 -13.13 -5.40 3.72
N THR A 313 -12.55 -4.24 3.36
CA THR A 313 -11.09 -4.06 3.36
C THR A 313 -10.52 -4.22 4.78
N PHE A 314 -11.12 -3.57 5.77
CA PHE A 314 -10.69 -3.65 7.18
C PHE A 314 -10.65 -5.07 7.73
N SER A 315 -11.58 -5.94 7.31
CA SER A 315 -11.61 -7.33 7.77
C SER A 315 -10.35 -8.12 7.41
N HIS A 316 -9.62 -7.70 6.39
CA HIS A 316 -8.38 -8.32 5.93
C HIS A 316 -7.11 -7.69 6.50
N LEU A 317 -7.19 -6.48 7.08
CA LEU A 317 -6.01 -5.76 7.55
C LEU A 317 -5.45 -6.32 8.86
N ASP A 318 -4.12 -6.38 8.93
CA ASP A 318 -3.37 -6.78 10.12
C ASP A 318 -2.88 -5.57 10.92
N ALA A 319 -2.63 -4.45 10.25
CA ALA A 319 -2.27 -3.19 10.87
C ALA A 319 -2.93 -2.01 10.14
N THR A 320 -3.07 -0.91 10.84
CA THR A 320 -3.69 0.32 10.33
C THR A 320 -2.85 1.52 10.70
N THR A 321 -2.30 2.19 9.70
CA THR A 321 -1.55 3.44 9.83
C THR A 321 -2.46 4.61 9.50
N VAL A 322 -2.70 5.48 10.44
CA VAL A 322 -3.51 6.70 10.27
C VAL A 322 -2.61 7.92 10.21
N LEU A 323 -2.60 8.61 9.07
CA LEU A 323 -1.92 9.90 8.91
C LEU A 323 -2.84 11.05 9.28
N SER A 324 -2.42 11.85 10.24
CA SER A 324 -3.21 12.93 10.84
C SER A 324 -2.76 14.29 10.35
N ARG A 325 -3.71 15.09 9.85
CA ARG A 325 -3.46 16.49 9.49
C ARG A 325 -3.07 17.32 10.70
N LYS A 326 -3.67 17.06 11.87
CA LYS A 326 -3.36 17.75 13.13
C LYS A 326 -1.89 17.58 13.52
N ILE A 327 -1.34 16.38 13.30
CA ILE A 327 0.08 16.09 13.57
C ILE A 327 1.00 16.72 12.52
N ALA A 328 0.60 16.68 11.23
CA ALA A 328 1.33 17.36 10.16
C ALA A 328 1.41 18.88 10.36
N GLU A 329 0.34 19.52 10.84
CA GLU A 329 0.30 20.95 11.19
C GLU A 329 1.24 21.33 12.34
N GLN A 330 1.56 20.37 13.21
CA GLN A 330 2.56 20.54 14.28
C GLN A 330 4.01 20.36 13.77
N GLY A 331 4.18 20.06 12.48
CA GLY A 331 5.49 19.80 11.87
C GLY A 331 6.09 18.45 12.22
N ILE A 332 5.31 17.52 12.77
CA ILE A 332 5.77 16.18 13.15
C ILE A 332 5.62 15.25 11.94
N TYR A 333 6.73 14.73 11.44
CA TYR A 333 6.78 13.79 10.31
C TYR A 333 7.63 12.56 10.65
N PRO A 334 7.21 11.32 10.23
CA PRO A 334 5.94 11.03 9.57
C PRO A 334 4.72 11.42 10.43
N ALA A 335 3.67 11.92 9.79
CA ALA A 335 2.49 12.45 10.51
C ALA A 335 1.52 11.32 10.95
N VAL A 336 2.07 10.23 11.46
CA VAL A 336 1.32 9.07 11.94
C VAL A 336 0.67 9.39 13.28
N ASP A 337 -0.63 9.13 13.40
CA ASP A 337 -1.34 9.28 14.64
C ASP A 337 -1.05 8.10 15.57
N PRO A 338 -0.38 8.31 16.71
CA PRO A 338 0.05 7.25 17.59
C PRO A 338 -1.08 6.61 18.41
N LEU A 339 -2.25 7.22 18.45
CA LEU A 339 -3.42 6.74 19.19
C LEU A 339 -4.47 6.09 18.29
N GLU A 340 -4.58 6.55 17.04
CA GLU A 340 -5.50 6.03 16.04
C GLU A 340 -4.93 4.84 15.26
N SER A 341 -3.59 4.74 15.17
CA SER A 341 -2.90 3.66 14.48
C SER A 341 -2.81 2.41 15.35
N THR A 342 -3.00 1.24 14.73
CA THR A 342 -3.08 -0.04 15.45
C THR A 342 -2.40 -1.17 14.71
N SER A 343 -1.95 -2.20 15.44
CA SER A 343 -1.45 -3.44 14.86
C SER A 343 -1.92 -4.64 15.69
N ARG A 344 -2.38 -5.69 15.00
CA ARG A 344 -2.80 -6.95 15.64
C ARG A 344 -1.64 -7.69 16.30
N ILE A 345 -0.41 -7.48 15.82
CA ILE A 345 0.76 -8.16 16.37
C ILE A 345 1.37 -7.42 17.56
N LEU A 346 0.86 -6.26 17.96
CA LEU A 346 1.31 -5.59 19.18
C LEU A 346 0.76 -6.28 20.44
N GLU A 347 1.23 -7.50 20.65
CA GLU A 347 0.94 -8.36 21.80
C GLU A 347 2.24 -8.87 22.41
N ALA A 348 2.30 -8.97 23.75
CA ALA A 348 3.50 -9.39 24.46
C ALA A 348 4.04 -10.78 24.02
N SER A 349 3.14 -11.65 23.56
CA SER A 349 3.48 -12.99 23.04
C SER A 349 4.21 -12.96 21.69
N ILE A 350 4.09 -11.87 20.93
CA ILE A 350 4.64 -11.73 19.58
C ILE A 350 5.85 -10.78 19.59
N VAL A 351 5.65 -9.56 20.08
CA VAL A 351 6.71 -8.52 20.07
C VAL A 351 7.65 -8.62 21.27
N GLY A 352 7.29 -9.39 22.28
CA GLY A 352 8.00 -9.49 23.56
C GLY A 352 7.48 -8.51 24.60
N GLU A 353 7.66 -8.86 25.89
CA GLU A 353 7.12 -8.07 27.00
C GLU A 353 7.70 -6.65 27.09
N GLU A 354 9.00 -6.49 26.83
CA GLU A 354 9.65 -5.18 26.90
C GLU A 354 9.08 -4.22 25.85
N HIS A 355 8.96 -4.64 24.61
CA HIS A 355 8.37 -3.81 23.53
C HIS A 355 6.92 -3.46 23.87
N TYR A 356 6.13 -4.44 24.25
CA TYR A 356 4.72 -4.25 24.59
C TYR A 356 4.54 -3.26 25.75
N ASP A 357 5.31 -3.40 26.84
CA ASP A 357 5.24 -2.50 27.99
C ASP A 357 5.59 -1.05 27.60
N ILE A 358 6.69 -0.84 26.87
CA ILE A 358 7.11 0.47 26.43
C ILE A 358 6.03 1.11 25.54
N ALA A 359 5.50 0.38 24.57
CA ALA A 359 4.45 0.86 23.66
C ALA A 359 3.19 1.27 24.44
N ARG A 360 2.75 0.45 25.38
CA ARG A 360 1.57 0.76 26.23
C ARG A 360 1.77 1.96 27.13
N ARG A 361 2.95 2.11 27.71
CA ARG A 361 3.29 3.28 28.54
C ARG A 361 3.34 4.56 27.70
N VAL A 362 3.89 4.50 26.49
CA VAL A 362 3.87 5.62 25.54
C VAL A 362 2.45 6.01 25.18
N GLN A 363 1.61 5.03 24.78
CA GLN A 363 0.21 5.27 24.44
C GLN A 363 -0.57 5.87 25.62
N SER A 364 -0.42 5.32 26.83
CA SER A 364 -1.08 5.83 28.04
C SER A 364 -0.66 7.27 28.36
N THR A 365 0.62 7.60 28.22
CA THR A 365 1.13 8.96 28.43
C THR A 365 0.55 9.95 27.40
N LEU A 366 0.48 9.57 26.13
CA LEU A 366 -0.10 10.40 25.08
C LEU A 366 -1.62 10.55 25.23
N GLN A 367 -2.31 9.48 25.64
CA GLN A 367 -3.75 9.50 25.91
C GLN A 367 -4.07 10.47 27.06
N LYS A 368 -3.36 10.33 28.18
CA LYS A 368 -3.53 11.24 29.32
C LYS A 368 -3.24 12.70 28.93
N TYR A 369 -2.23 12.94 28.12
CA TYR A 369 -1.94 14.28 27.60
C TYR A 369 -3.08 14.82 26.73
N SER A 370 -3.66 14.00 25.86
CA SER A 370 -4.81 14.38 25.03
C SER A 370 -6.00 14.82 25.90
N GLU A 371 -6.29 14.11 26.98
CA GLU A 371 -7.35 14.45 27.94
C GLU A 371 -7.06 15.74 28.69
N LEU A 372 -5.79 16.01 29.01
CA LEU A 372 -5.38 17.24 29.69
C LEU A 372 -5.33 18.48 28.78
N GLN A 373 -5.29 18.31 27.45
CA GLN A 373 -5.19 19.43 26.52
C GLN A 373 -6.33 20.43 26.66
N ASP A 374 -7.57 19.96 26.85
CA ASP A 374 -8.73 20.82 27.02
C ASP A 374 -8.66 21.62 28.34
N ILE A 375 -8.17 20.97 29.39
CA ILE A 375 -7.96 21.63 30.70
C ILE A 375 -6.85 22.67 30.57
N ILE A 376 -5.75 22.36 29.91
CA ILE A 376 -4.64 23.30 29.68
C ILE A 376 -5.10 24.51 28.85
N ALA A 377 -5.93 24.30 27.85
CA ALA A 377 -6.44 25.37 26.99
C ALA A 377 -7.36 26.35 27.75
N ILE A 378 -8.10 25.87 28.74
CA ILE A 378 -9.07 26.67 29.49
C ILE A 378 -8.42 27.29 30.74
N LEU A 379 -7.69 26.52 31.53
CA LEU A 379 -7.19 26.92 32.85
C LEU A 379 -5.70 27.24 32.87
N GLY A 380 -4.96 26.81 31.85
CA GLY A 380 -3.50 26.96 31.79
C GLY A 380 -2.74 25.81 32.48
N MET A 381 -1.44 25.75 32.23
CA MET A 381 -0.54 24.75 32.79
C MET A 381 -0.38 24.81 34.29
N GLU A 382 -0.53 26.01 34.88
CA GLU A 382 -0.27 26.25 36.31
C GLU A 382 -1.26 25.54 37.24
N GLU A 383 -2.49 25.31 36.74
CA GLU A 383 -3.56 24.64 37.49
C GLU A 383 -3.43 23.12 37.54
N LEU A 384 -2.50 22.53 36.77
CA LEU A 384 -2.25 21.10 36.79
C LEU A 384 -1.49 20.68 38.07
N SER A 385 -1.75 19.45 38.52
CA SER A 385 -0.94 18.82 39.56
C SER A 385 0.52 18.63 39.08
N ASP A 386 1.45 18.50 40.02
CA ASP A 386 2.87 18.27 39.68
C ASP A 386 3.06 16.97 38.87
N GLU A 387 2.27 15.94 39.18
CA GLU A 387 2.25 14.68 38.43
C GLU A 387 1.76 14.89 36.98
N ASP A 388 0.71 15.66 36.78
CA ASP A 388 0.18 15.96 35.47
C ASP A 388 1.14 16.85 34.64
N LYS A 389 1.80 17.85 35.30
CA LYS A 389 2.86 18.63 34.67
C LYS A 389 4.00 17.76 34.15
N LEU A 390 4.42 16.78 34.96
CA LEU A 390 5.46 15.83 34.57
C LEU A 390 5.00 14.96 33.38
N THR A 391 3.78 14.46 33.44
CA THR A 391 3.17 13.68 32.36
C THR A 391 3.09 14.47 31.06
N VAL A 392 2.65 15.73 31.11
CA VAL A 392 2.61 16.62 29.94
C VAL A 392 4.01 16.89 29.39
N GLY A 393 5.00 17.11 30.26
CA GLY A 393 6.39 17.30 29.84
C GLY A 393 6.95 16.08 29.08
N ARG A 394 6.73 14.88 29.59
CA ARG A 394 7.13 13.64 28.95
C ARG A 394 6.35 13.37 27.65
N ALA A 395 5.04 13.61 27.65
CA ALA A 395 4.21 13.45 26.45
C ALA A 395 4.66 14.36 25.30
N ARG A 396 5.00 15.61 25.56
CA ARG A 396 5.54 16.53 24.55
C ARG A 396 6.89 16.04 23.99
N LYS A 397 7.77 15.54 24.86
CA LYS A 397 9.04 14.92 24.43
C LYS A 397 8.81 13.69 23.57
N ILE A 398 7.86 12.83 23.95
CA ILE A 398 7.45 11.66 23.14
C ILE A 398 6.95 12.12 21.76
N GLN A 399 6.03 13.08 21.69
CA GLN A 399 5.52 13.57 20.41
C GLN A 399 6.64 14.11 19.51
N ARG A 400 7.57 14.89 20.08
CA ARG A 400 8.73 15.39 19.34
C ARG A 400 9.66 14.27 18.90
N PHE A 401 9.90 13.27 19.75
CA PHE A 401 10.78 12.15 19.45
C PHE A 401 10.17 11.16 18.45
N LEU A 402 8.86 11.15 18.28
CA LEU A 402 8.20 10.41 17.19
C LEU A 402 8.53 10.97 15.80
N SER A 403 8.89 12.26 15.71
CA SER A 403 9.41 12.82 14.46
C SER A 403 10.77 12.23 14.10
N GLN A 404 11.02 12.08 12.80
CA GLN A 404 12.25 11.45 12.30
C GLN A 404 12.61 12.04 10.95
N PRO A 405 13.89 12.39 10.69
CA PRO A 405 14.32 12.78 9.36
C PRO A 405 14.30 11.58 8.44
N THR A 406 13.69 11.75 7.26
CA THR A 406 13.56 10.71 6.25
C THR A 406 14.55 10.93 5.11
N HIS A 407 15.07 9.83 4.52
CA HIS A 407 16.01 9.88 3.39
C HIS A 407 15.39 10.57 2.17
N VAL A 408 14.11 10.33 1.95
CA VAL A 408 13.38 10.91 0.81
C VAL A 408 13.23 12.42 0.94
N ALA A 409 13.07 12.95 2.14
CA ALA A 409 12.93 14.37 2.39
C ALA A 409 14.27 15.12 2.52
N GLU A 410 15.41 14.46 2.52
CA GLU A 410 16.74 15.06 2.72
C GLU A 410 17.02 16.23 1.79
N LYS A 411 16.66 16.10 0.50
CA LYS A 411 16.84 17.16 -0.50
C LYS A 411 16.04 18.44 -0.20
N PHE A 412 14.93 18.31 0.50
CA PHE A 412 14.05 19.43 0.83
C PHE A 412 14.35 20.04 2.20
N THR A 413 14.72 19.20 3.15
CA THR A 413 14.97 19.61 4.54
C THR A 413 16.43 19.99 4.80
N GLY A 414 17.36 19.48 3.98
CA GLY A 414 18.80 19.59 4.22
C GLY A 414 19.30 18.75 5.41
N ILE A 415 18.45 17.91 5.98
CA ILE A 415 18.77 17.05 7.12
C ILE A 415 18.92 15.62 6.60
N PRO A 416 20.07 14.93 6.84
CA PRO A 416 20.24 13.54 6.45
C PRO A 416 19.18 12.63 7.03
N GLY A 417 18.60 11.75 6.21
CA GLY A 417 17.67 10.73 6.66
C GLY A 417 18.33 9.72 7.60
N VAL A 418 17.55 9.13 8.49
CA VAL A 418 18.05 8.16 9.47
C VAL A 418 17.12 6.96 9.55
N TYR A 419 17.67 5.77 9.31
CA TYR A 419 17.05 4.50 9.67
C TYR A 419 17.30 4.25 11.17
N VAL A 420 16.27 4.04 11.95
CA VAL A 420 16.39 3.78 13.39
C VAL A 420 16.02 2.32 13.69
N PRO A 421 16.99 1.48 14.06
CA PRO A 421 16.72 0.10 14.45
C PRO A 421 15.70 0.01 15.59
N LEU A 422 14.84 -1.01 15.58
CA LEU A 422 13.82 -1.23 16.62
C LEU A 422 14.42 -1.19 18.04
N LYS A 423 15.58 -1.80 18.23
CA LYS A 423 16.28 -1.79 19.52
C LYS A 423 16.57 -0.37 20.02
N GLU A 424 17.01 0.52 19.13
CA GLU A 424 17.31 1.91 19.48
C GLU A 424 16.02 2.70 19.71
N THR A 425 14.96 2.40 18.96
CA THR A 425 13.63 2.94 19.21
C THR A 425 13.13 2.60 20.60
N LEU A 426 13.19 1.33 20.98
CA LEU A 426 12.78 0.87 22.33
C LEU A 426 13.63 1.53 23.42
N ARG A 427 14.95 1.55 23.27
CA ARG A 427 15.86 2.20 24.22
C ARG A 427 15.51 3.68 24.43
N GLY A 428 15.24 4.38 23.34
CA GLY A 428 14.93 5.81 23.38
C GLY A 428 13.62 6.10 24.09
N PHE A 429 12.53 5.44 23.70
CA PHE A 429 11.23 5.66 24.36
C PHE A 429 11.20 5.19 25.81
N LYS A 430 11.89 4.09 26.13
CA LYS A 430 12.06 3.64 27.51
C LYS A 430 12.71 4.73 28.38
N ALA A 431 13.82 5.30 27.94
CA ALA A 431 14.51 6.36 28.67
C ALA A 431 13.60 7.59 28.92
N ILE A 432 12.71 7.92 27.96
CA ILE A 432 11.77 9.03 28.12
C ILE A 432 10.69 8.68 29.16
N VAL A 433 10.05 7.52 29.05
CA VAL A 433 8.95 7.14 29.98
C VAL A 433 9.45 6.82 31.38
N ASP A 434 10.70 6.35 31.53
CA ASP A 434 11.35 6.13 32.82
C ASP A 434 11.82 7.44 33.50
N GLY A 435 11.84 8.57 32.75
CA GLY A 435 12.19 9.88 33.27
C GLY A 435 13.67 10.22 33.23
N GLU A 436 14.54 9.36 32.68
CA GLU A 436 15.97 9.61 32.52
C GLU A 436 16.26 10.87 31.70
N MET A 437 15.30 11.22 30.81
CA MET A 437 15.40 12.32 29.87
C MET A 437 14.70 13.61 30.36
N ASP A 438 14.19 13.65 31.60
CA ASP A 438 13.39 14.78 32.09
C ASP A 438 14.19 16.10 32.13
N LYS A 439 15.49 16.01 32.32
CA LYS A 439 16.41 17.19 32.40
C LYS A 439 16.66 17.87 31.04
N TYR A 440 16.43 17.20 29.92
CA TYR A 440 16.72 17.75 28.59
C TYR A 440 15.56 18.61 28.06
N PRO A 441 15.85 19.69 27.30
CA PRO A 441 14.80 20.55 26.75
C PRO A 441 14.00 19.83 25.66
N GLU A 442 12.71 20.13 25.55
CA GLU A 442 11.77 19.54 24.58
C GLU A 442 12.26 19.68 23.12
N ALA A 443 12.89 20.82 22.79
CA ALA A 443 13.39 21.10 21.45
C ALA A 443 14.47 20.11 20.96
N ALA A 444 15.21 19.48 21.88
CA ALA A 444 16.25 18.50 21.54
C ALA A 444 15.68 17.21 20.95
N PHE A 445 14.43 16.87 21.23
CA PHE A 445 13.78 15.64 20.79
C PHE A 445 13.20 15.73 19.37
N TYR A 446 13.13 16.92 18.80
CA TYR A 446 12.51 17.13 17.51
C TYR A 446 13.42 16.73 16.36
N ASN A 447 12.90 15.91 15.42
CA ASN A 447 13.53 15.53 14.18
C ASN A 447 14.97 14.97 14.36
N VAL A 448 15.07 13.94 15.18
CA VAL A 448 16.32 13.21 15.49
C VAL A 448 16.11 11.72 15.29
N GLY A 449 17.18 10.96 15.12
CA GLY A 449 17.15 9.51 15.01
C GLY A 449 17.05 8.84 16.39
N THR A 450 18.19 8.69 17.04
CA THR A 450 18.31 7.95 18.31
C THR A 450 18.24 8.87 19.53
N ILE A 451 18.20 8.26 20.72
CA ILE A 451 18.24 9.02 21.98
C ILE A 451 19.59 9.68 22.20
N ASP A 452 20.67 9.14 21.65
CA ASP A 452 22.00 9.74 21.72
C ASP A 452 22.08 11.05 20.93
N ASP A 453 21.35 11.13 19.79
CA ASP A 453 21.23 12.37 19.01
C ASP A 453 20.52 13.47 19.81
N VAL A 454 19.54 13.10 20.66
CA VAL A 454 18.90 14.04 21.58
C VAL A 454 19.90 14.66 22.53
N ILE A 455 20.79 13.84 23.11
CA ILE A 455 21.81 14.31 24.06
C ILE A 455 22.80 15.25 23.36
N ILE A 456 23.22 14.89 22.15
CA ILE A 456 24.13 15.72 21.34
C ILE A 456 23.46 17.06 20.99
N LYS A 457 22.21 17.01 20.55
CA LYS A 457 21.45 18.22 20.18
C LYS A 457 21.18 19.10 21.37
N ALA A 458 20.89 18.53 22.54
CA ALA A 458 20.69 19.30 23.78
C ALA A 458 21.94 20.10 24.14
N LYS A 459 23.13 19.50 24.04
CA LYS A 459 24.41 20.21 24.29
C LYS A 459 24.63 21.37 23.32
N LYS A 460 24.37 21.17 22.03
CA LYS A 460 24.46 22.25 21.01
C LYS A 460 23.49 23.40 21.29
N LEU A 461 22.28 23.10 21.77
CA LEU A 461 21.31 24.11 22.16
C LEU A 461 21.78 24.92 23.39
N GLU A 462 22.45 24.29 24.37
CA GLU A 462 23.02 24.96 25.53
C GLU A 462 24.21 25.86 25.13
N GLU A 463 24.99 25.45 24.12
CA GLU A 463 26.14 26.18 23.60
C GLU A 463 25.74 27.30 22.61
N GLY A 464 24.45 27.36 22.21
CA GLY A 464 23.92 28.37 21.29
C GLY A 464 24.31 28.18 19.82
N GLU A 465 24.67 26.97 19.44
CA GLU A 465 25.11 26.60 18.08
C GLU A 465 23.97 26.18 17.13
N VAL A 466 22.69 26.23 17.55
CA VAL A 466 21.51 25.83 16.75
C VAL A 466 20.47 26.94 16.73
#